data_b179e040684901c9c7101a31f1d2e4f4
#
_entry.id   b179e040684901c9c7101a31f1d2e4f4
#
_cell.length_a   1.000
_cell.length_b   1.000
_cell.length_c   1.000
_cell.angle_alpha   90.00
_cell.angle_beta   90.00
_cell.angle_gamma   90.00
#
_symmetry.space_group_name_H-M   'P 1'
#
loop_
_entity.id
_entity.type
_entity.pdbx_description
1 polymer ?
#
loop_
_entity_poly.entity_id
_entity_poly.type
_entity_poly.pdbx_seq_one_letter_code
_entity_poly.pdbx_strand_id
1 'polypeptide(L)'
;INQQLLESLLNEPYYKKAPPKTTGRELFGKEYCLWINELAKGIAKEDIIATVTMLTAKVIANSYRDFIQPKCKASELIVAGGGSYNPTLMSNLKAEMAKYAVNVCTQEDKGENSDAKEAVAFALLAYYTMAGLPNNLPAATGAKFPAVLGKISF
;
A
#
# COMPACT_ATOMS: atom_id res chain seq x y z
N ILE A 1 19.07 9.49 -4.79
CA ILE A 1 18.44 8.21 -5.25
C ILE A 1 19.45 7.49 -6.12
N ASN A 2 19.75 6.25 -5.79
CA ASN A 2 20.61 5.38 -6.60
C ASN A 2 19.76 4.61 -7.61
N GLN A 3 19.92 4.88 -8.88
CA GLN A 3 19.10 4.32 -9.95
C GLN A 3 19.33 2.81 -10.12
N GLN A 4 20.55 2.34 -10.02
CA GLN A 4 20.88 0.91 -10.15
C GLN A 4 20.24 0.08 -9.03
N LEU A 5 20.32 0.59 -7.79
CA LEU A 5 19.62 -0.05 -6.66
C LEU A 5 18.11 -0.08 -6.87
N LEU A 6 17.51 1.05 -7.30
CA LEU A 6 16.08 1.13 -7.55
C LEU A 6 15.61 0.12 -8.60
N GLU A 7 16.34 -0.01 -9.71
CA GLU A 7 16.03 -0.99 -10.76
C GLU A 7 16.12 -2.43 -10.25
N SER A 8 17.15 -2.73 -9.44
CA SER A 8 17.28 -4.05 -8.81
C SER A 8 16.10 -4.37 -7.89
N LEU A 9 15.68 -3.42 -7.06
CA LEU A 9 14.55 -3.58 -6.14
C LEU A 9 13.20 -3.70 -6.86
N LEU A 10 13.00 -2.99 -7.97
CA LEU A 10 11.78 -3.07 -8.79
C LEU A 10 11.59 -4.43 -9.48
N ASN A 11 12.64 -5.26 -9.55
CA ASN A 11 12.56 -6.60 -10.10
C ASN A 11 11.95 -7.65 -9.16
N GLU A 12 11.59 -7.29 -7.92
CA GLU A 12 10.92 -8.20 -6.98
C GLU A 12 9.67 -8.84 -7.64
N PRO A 13 9.59 -10.18 -7.74
CA PRO A 13 8.52 -10.88 -8.44
C PRO A 13 7.12 -10.60 -7.88
N TYR A 14 7.02 -10.32 -6.57
CA TYR A 14 5.74 -9.98 -5.93
C TYR A 14 5.05 -8.79 -6.59
N TYR A 15 5.79 -7.79 -7.03
CA TYR A 15 5.18 -6.59 -7.64
C TYR A 15 4.43 -6.89 -8.92
N LYS A 16 4.84 -7.94 -9.66
CA LYS A 16 4.23 -8.38 -10.92
C LYS A 16 3.03 -9.32 -10.74
N LYS A 17 2.79 -9.83 -9.53
CA LYS A 17 1.63 -10.70 -9.25
C LYS A 17 0.34 -9.92 -9.42
N ALA A 18 -0.63 -10.53 -10.11
CA ALA A 18 -1.98 -9.96 -10.24
C ALA A 18 -2.75 -10.05 -8.90
N PRO A 19 -3.63 -9.08 -8.62
CA PRO A 19 -4.60 -9.20 -7.52
C PRO A 19 -5.63 -10.34 -7.77
N PRO A 20 -6.18 -10.93 -6.71
CA PRO A 20 -5.98 -10.60 -5.30
C PRO A 20 -4.63 -11.09 -4.78
N LYS A 21 -3.90 -10.23 -4.08
CA LYS A 21 -2.61 -10.57 -3.47
C LYS A 21 -2.47 -9.91 -2.12
N THR A 22 -1.73 -10.55 -1.23
CA THR A 22 -1.42 -10.02 0.09
C THR A 22 0.05 -10.23 0.39
N THR A 23 0.61 -9.43 1.26
CA THR A 23 1.97 -9.56 1.76
C THR A 23 2.10 -8.89 3.12
N GLY A 24 3.15 -9.21 3.82
CA GLY A 24 3.47 -8.67 5.13
C GLY A 24 4.97 -8.78 5.41
N ARG A 25 5.30 -8.88 6.68
CA ARG A 25 6.69 -8.97 7.14
C ARG A 25 7.39 -10.28 6.76
N GLU A 26 6.63 -11.29 6.32
CA GLU A 26 7.18 -12.54 5.80
C GLU A 26 8.00 -12.33 4.53
N LEU A 27 7.62 -11.37 3.68
CA LEU A 27 8.37 -11.02 2.48
C LEU A 27 9.18 -9.73 2.66
N PHE A 28 8.53 -8.65 3.12
CA PHE A 28 9.13 -7.33 3.27
C PHE A 28 9.54 -7.04 4.73
N GLY A 29 10.12 -8.05 5.39
CA GLY A 29 10.60 -7.97 6.76
C GLY A 29 12.13 -7.83 6.86
N LYS A 30 12.66 -8.42 7.94
CA LYS A 30 14.09 -8.33 8.28
C LYS A 30 15.00 -8.85 7.16
N GLU A 31 14.67 -10.00 6.57
CA GLU A 31 15.49 -10.63 5.54
C GLU A 31 15.56 -9.77 4.28
N TYR A 32 14.45 -9.13 3.91
CA TYR A 32 14.42 -8.17 2.80
C TYR A 32 15.30 -6.95 3.08
N CYS A 33 15.29 -6.43 4.31
CA CYS A 33 16.16 -5.33 4.70
C CYS A 33 17.63 -5.73 4.66
N LEU A 34 17.98 -6.94 5.08
CA LEU A 34 19.36 -7.46 5.01
C LEU A 34 19.81 -7.61 3.56
N TRP A 35 18.95 -8.12 2.70
CA TRP A 35 19.22 -8.21 1.27
C TRP A 35 19.44 -6.84 0.61
N ILE A 36 18.61 -5.83 0.95
CA ILE A 36 18.83 -4.45 0.49
C ILE A 36 20.20 -3.94 0.93
N ASN A 37 20.59 -4.16 2.19
CA ASN A 37 21.87 -3.73 2.71
C ASN A 37 23.07 -4.37 1.97
N GLU A 38 22.95 -5.63 1.57
CA GLU A 38 23.97 -6.29 0.74
C GLU A 38 24.09 -5.67 -0.64
N LEU A 39 22.96 -5.42 -1.31
CA LEU A 39 22.92 -4.76 -2.63
C LEU A 39 23.43 -3.32 -2.56
N ALA A 40 23.25 -2.67 -1.45
CA ALA A 40 23.58 -1.25 -1.25
C ALA A 40 24.98 -1.02 -0.72
N LYS A 41 25.86 -2.03 -0.71
CA LYS A 41 27.26 -1.86 -0.26
C LYS A 41 27.96 -0.74 -1.05
N GLY A 42 28.51 0.22 -0.31
CA GLY A 42 29.18 1.40 -0.89
C GLY A 42 28.26 2.56 -1.27
N ILE A 43 26.94 2.43 -1.08
CA ILE A 43 25.98 3.53 -1.29
C ILE A 43 25.80 4.27 0.04
N ALA A 44 25.72 5.60 -0.01
CA ALA A 44 25.46 6.43 1.17
C ALA A 44 24.07 6.10 1.76
N LYS A 45 23.96 6.11 3.09
CA LYS A 45 22.72 5.72 3.79
C LYS A 45 21.54 6.58 3.40
N GLU A 46 21.76 7.86 3.17
CA GLU A 46 20.76 8.83 2.72
C GLU A 46 20.22 8.45 1.34
N ASP A 47 21.11 8.01 0.44
CA ASP A 47 20.69 7.54 -0.88
C ASP A 47 19.94 6.21 -0.83
N ILE A 48 20.30 5.31 0.08
CA ILE A 48 19.55 4.06 0.29
C ILE A 48 18.12 4.40 0.73
N ILE A 49 17.95 5.25 1.75
CA ILE A 49 16.63 5.65 2.27
C ILE A 49 15.83 6.37 1.18
N ALA A 50 16.45 7.31 0.47
CA ALA A 50 15.78 8.01 -0.64
C ALA A 50 15.33 7.04 -1.74
N THR A 51 16.15 6.03 -2.05
CA THR A 51 15.85 5.01 -3.07
C THR A 51 14.70 4.11 -2.64
N VAL A 52 14.67 3.64 -1.40
CA VAL A 52 13.57 2.81 -0.87
C VAL A 52 12.26 3.60 -0.77
N THR A 53 12.35 4.90 -0.44
CA THR A 53 11.18 5.78 -0.45
C THR A 53 10.63 5.96 -1.87
N MET A 54 11.49 6.14 -2.87
CA MET A 54 11.10 6.21 -4.29
C MET A 54 10.55 4.87 -4.79
N LEU A 55 11.13 3.73 -4.35
CA LEU A 55 10.61 2.39 -4.67
C LEU A 55 9.13 2.28 -4.30
N THR A 56 8.75 2.72 -3.11
CA THR A 56 7.35 2.69 -2.65
C THR A 56 6.44 3.45 -3.60
N ALA A 57 6.80 4.69 -3.98
CA ALA A 57 6.01 5.49 -4.91
C ALA A 57 5.89 4.82 -6.30
N LYS A 58 6.99 4.28 -6.81
CA LYS A 58 7.00 3.59 -8.11
C LYS A 58 6.19 2.31 -8.12
N VAL A 59 6.26 1.51 -7.06
CA VAL A 59 5.49 0.25 -6.96
C VAL A 59 3.99 0.55 -6.90
N ILE A 60 3.57 1.60 -6.19
CA ILE A 60 2.17 2.03 -6.17
C ILE A 60 1.73 2.49 -7.58
N ALA A 61 2.52 3.35 -8.23
CA ALA A 61 2.20 3.84 -9.56
C ALA A 61 2.18 2.72 -10.62
N ASN A 62 3.12 1.77 -10.55
CA ASN A 62 3.12 0.59 -11.43
C ASN A 62 1.90 -0.30 -11.18
N SER A 63 1.52 -0.51 -9.91
CA SER A 63 0.32 -1.28 -9.56
C SER A 63 -0.95 -0.62 -10.10
N TYR A 64 -1.04 0.71 -10.04
CA TYR A 64 -2.12 1.45 -10.66
C TYR A 64 -2.16 1.23 -12.18
N ARG A 65 -1.03 1.43 -12.86
CA ARG A 65 -0.90 1.25 -14.32
C ARG A 65 -1.31 -0.16 -14.76
N ASP A 66 -0.80 -1.18 -14.06
CA ASP A 66 -0.88 -2.56 -14.53
C ASP A 66 -2.22 -3.22 -14.15
N PHE A 67 -2.83 -2.85 -13.04
CA PHE A 67 -3.98 -3.58 -12.49
C PHE A 67 -5.26 -2.75 -12.32
N ILE A 68 -5.16 -1.43 -12.22
CA ILE A 68 -6.32 -0.55 -11.97
C ILE A 68 -6.71 0.20 -13.24
N GLN A 69 -5.77 0.92 -13.85
CA GLN A 69 -6.02 1.76 -15.01
C GLN A 69 -6.69 1.02 -16.20
N PRO A 70 -6.38 -0.27 -16.48
CA PRO A 70 -7.06 -1.01 -17.54
C PRO A 70 -8.54 -1.29 -17.28
N LYS A 71 -8.97 -1.21 -15.99
CA LYS A 71 -10.35 -1.51 -15.56
C LYS A 71 -11.15 -0.24 -15.27
N CYS A 72 -10.50 0.75 -14.69
CA CYS A 72 -11.13 2.04 -14.38
C CYS A 72 -10.08 3.15 -14.33
N LYS A 73 -10.50 4.38 -14.66
CA LYS A 73 -9.66 5.57 -14.50
C LYS A 73 -10.01 6.24 -13.18
N ALA A 74 -9.08 6.17 -12.21
CA ALA A 74 -9.23 6.93 -10.99
C ALA A 74 -8.81 8.40 -11.23
N SER A 75 -9.54 9.33 -10.66
CA SER A 75 -9.18 10.75 -10.65
C SER A 75 -8.31 11.12 -9.43
N GLU A 76 -8.42 10.34 -8.35
CA GLU A 76 -7.74 10.60 -7.10
C GLU A 76 -7.15 9.31 -6.50
N LEU A 77 -6.02 9.47 -5.80
CA LEU A 77 -5.41 8.50 -4.91
C LEU A 77 -5.37 9.10 -3.51
N ILE A 78 -6.14 8.53 -2.58
CA ILE A 78 -6.17 8.96 -1.19
C ILE A 78 -5.17 8.11 -0.39
N VAL A 79 -4.22 8.77 0.27
CA VAL A 79 -3.18 8.13 1.09
C VAL A 79 -3.52 8.31 2.56
N ALA A 80 -3.47 7.20 3.31
CA ALA A 80 -3.77 7.18 4.74
C ALA A 80 -2.72 6.38 5.53
N GLY A 81 -2.62 6.64 6.83
CA GLY A 81 -1.70 5.98 7.75
C GLY A 81 -0.33 6.64 7.79
N GLY A 82 0.61 6.10 8.59
CA GLY A 82 1.90 6.73 8.89
C GLY A 82 2.74 7.15 7.68
N GLY A 83 2.59 6.48 6.53
CA GLY A 83 3.27 6.85 5.30
C GLY A 83 2.83 8.19 4.72
N SER A 84 1.61 8.64 4.96
CA SER A 84 1.09 9.93 4.49
C SER A 84 1.79 11.13 5.13
N TYR A 85 2.40 10.94 6.29
CA TYR A 85 3.18 11.97 6.98
C TYR A 85 4.62 12.11 6.46
N ASN A 86 5.06 11.22 5.55
CA ASN A 86 6.39 11.34 4.94
C ASN A 86 6.33 12.27 3.71
N PRO A 87 6.85 13.51 3.80
CA PRO A 87 6.74 14.48 2.72
C PRO A 87 7.48 14.05 1.45
N THR A 88 8.59 13.32 1.60
CA THR A 88 9.35 12.79 0.46
C THR A 88 8.55 11.72 -0.28
N LEU A 89 7.93 10.79 0.45
CA LEU A 89 7.06 9.77 -0.15
C LEU A 89 5.88 10.42 -0.88
N MET A 90 5.21 11.39 -0.25
CA MET A 90 4.07 12.08 -0.85
C MET A 90 4.47 12.87 -2.10
N SER A 91 5.61 13.54 -2.08
CA SER A 91 6.14 14.25 -3.26
C SER A 91 6.45 13.30 -4.41
N ASN A 92 7.14 12.20 -4.13
CA ASN A 92 7.45 11.16 -5.11
C ASN A 92 6.18 10.55 -5.70
N LEU A 93 5.20 10.24 -4.85
CA LEU A 93 3.94 9.64 -5.25
C LEU A 93 3.12 10.60 -6.15
N LYS A 94 3.05 11.89 -5.78
CA LYS A 94 2.44 12.93 -6.62
C LYS A 94 3.09 12.98 -8.01
N ALA A 95 4.42 12.99 -8.07
CA ALA A 95 5.16 13.01 -9.33
C ALA A 95 4.93 11.75 -10.19
N GLU A 96 4.90 10.58 -9.59
CA GLU A 96 4.67 9.32 -10.31
C GLU A 96 3.20 9.22 -10.80
N MET A 97 2.22 9.60 -9.98
CA MET A 97 0.79 9.50 -10.31
C MET A 97 0.33 10.58 -11.28
N ALA A 98 1.00 11.74 -11.33
CA ALA A 98 0.73 12.79 -12.31
C ALA A 98 0.86 12.31 -13.77
N LYS A 99 1.70 11.29 -14.02
CA LYS A 99 1.85 10.64 -15.34
C LYS A 99 0.55 10.01 -15.84
N TYR A 100 -0.37 9.73 -14.95
CA TYR A 100 -1.68 9.10 -15.21
C TYR A 100 -2.85 10.06 -14.99
N ALA A 101 -2.57 11.35 -14.76
CA ALA A 101 -3.55 12.38 -14.42
C ALA A 101 -4.37 12.03 -13.14
N VAL A 102 -3.73 11.39 -12.17
CA VAL A 102 -4.32 11.03 -10.87
C VAL A 102 -3.81 12.01 -9.83
N ASN A 103 -4.74 12.72 -9.18
CA ASN A 103 -4.42 13.60 -8.05
C ASN A 103 -4.11 12.77 -6.79
N VAL A 104 -3.07 13.14 -6.05
CA VAL A 104 -2.70 12.47 -4.78
C VAL A 104 -2.97 13.40 -3.62
N CYS A 105 -3.83 12.97 -2.70
CA CYS A 105 -4.17 13.68 -1.48
C CYS A 105 -4.08 12.75 -0.27
N THR A 106 -4.07 13.32 0.93
CA THR A 106 -4.16 12.57 2.19
C THR A 106 -5.61 12.40 2.60
N GLN A 107 -5.86 11.51 3.54
CA GLN A 107 -7.17 11.36 4.18
C GLN A 107 -7.53 12.63 4.97
N GLU A 108 -6.54 13.29 5.55
CA GLU A 108 -6.66 14.57 6.25
C GLU A 108 -7.12 15.69 5.32
N ASP A 109 -6.65 15.70 4.06
CA ASP A 109 -7.12 16.66 3.03
C ASP A 109 -8.62 16.48 2.72
N LYS A 110 -9.20 15.33 3.05
CA LYS A 110 -10.64 15.03 2.92
C LYS A 110 -11.42 15.27 4.21
N GLY A 111 -10.78 15.78 5.25
CA GLY A 111 -11.41 16.05 6.55
C GLY A 111 -11.56 14.82 7.44
N GLU A 112 -10.89 13.73 7.11
CA GLU A 112 -10.89 12.48 7.88
C GLU A 112 -9.56 12.29 8.62
N ASN A 113 -9.57 11.50 9.68
CA ASN A 113 -8.38 11.22 10.48
C ASN A 113 -7.83 9.82 10.14
N SER A 114 -6.61 9.76 9.59
CA SER A 114 -5.91 8.52 9.28
C SER A 114 -5.68 7.61 10.50
N ASP A 115 -5.44 8.19 11.66
CA ASP A 115 -5.17 7.44 12.89
C ASP A 115 -6.44 6.76 13.42
N ALA A 116 -7.62 7.37 13.16
CA ALA A 116 -8.92 6.81 13.56
C ALA A 116 -9.44 5.74 12.58
N LYS A 117 -8.86 5.60 11.39
CA LYS A 117 -9.37 4.73 10.32
C LYS A 117 -9.57 3.28 10.76
N GLU A 118 -8.59 2.71 11.44
CA GLU A 118 -8.69 1.31 11.91
C GLU A 118 -9.76 1.16 12.99
N ALA A 119 -9.87 2.11 13.92
CA ALA A 119 -10.91 2.09 14.95
C ALA A 119 -12.31 2.14 14.33
N VAL A 120 -12.52 3.02 13.34
CA VAL A 120 -13.78 3.11 12.60
C VAL A 120 -14.07 1.81 11.84
N ALA A 121 -13.07 1.22 11.18
CA ALA A 121 -13.22 -0.04 10.46
C ALA A 121 -13.62 -1.19 11.41
N PHE A 122 -12.96 -1.31 12.56
CA PHE A 122 -13.31 -2.33 13.55
C PHE A 122 -14.68 -2.09 14.18
N ALA A 123 -15.07 -0.85 14.45
CA ALA A 123 -16.41 -0.52 14.94
C ALA A 123 -17.49 -0.96 13.92
N LEU A 124 -17.25 -0.70 12.64
CA LEU A 124 -18.16 -1.13 11.56
C LEU A 124 -18.23 -2.66 11.45
N LEU A 125 -17.08 -3.35 11.50
CA LEU A 125 -17.03 -4.82 11.48
C LEU A 125 -17.80 -5.42 12.68
N ALA A 126 -17.60 -4.86 13.88
CA ALA A 126 -18.33 -5.28 15.08
C ALA A 126 -19.84 -5.08 14.95
N TYR A 127 -20.27 -3.93 14.41
CA TYR A 127 -21.68 -3.65 14.15
C TYR A 127 -22.30 -4.72 13.22
N TYR A 128 -21.63 -5.04 12.11
CA TYR A 128 -22.12 -6.08 11.18
C TYR A 128 -22.17 -7.46 11.85
N THR A 129 -21.14 -7.81 12.66
CA THR A 129 -21.15 -9.06 13.42
C THR A 129 -22.34 -9.15 14.36
N MET A 130 -22.62 -8.08 15.12
CA MET A 130 -23.77 -8.04 16.04
C MET A 130 -25.11 -8.09 15.32
N ALA A 131 -25.18 -7.52 14.13
CA ALA A 131 -26.37 -7.57 13.29
C ALA A 131 -26.55 -8.90 12.52
N GLY A 132 -25.61 -9.84 12.62
CA GLY A 132 -25.64 -11.10 11.87
C GLY A 132 -25.45 -10.92 10.37
N LEU A 133 -24.85 -9.82 9.94
CA LEU A 133 -24.61 -9.48 8.54
C LEU A 133 -23.19 -9.86 8.11
N PRO A 134 -22.98 -10.35 6.87
CA PRO A 134 -21.65 -10.59 6.35
C PRO A 134 -20.79 -9.33 6.37
N ASN A 135 -19.55 -9.47 6.80
CA ASN A 135 -18.59 -8.36 6.94
C ASN A 135 -17.22 -8.69 6.35
N ASN A 136 -17.13 -9.68 5.48
CA ASN A 136 -15.99 -9.88 4.58
C ASN A 136 -16.33 -9.39 3.17
N LEU A 137 -15.29 -9.20 2.36
CA LEU A 137 -15.42 -8.85 0.95
C LEU A 137 -14.72 -9.93 0.10
N PRO A 138 -15.45 -10.96 -0.38
CA PRO A 138 -14.89 -12.08 -1.13
C PRO A 138 -14.03 -11.66 -2.33
N ALA A 139 -14.47 -10.63 -3.06
CA ALA A 139 -13.73 -10.11 -4.21
C ALA A 139 -12.33 -9.56 -3.86
N ALA A 140 -12.12 -9.09 -2.63
CA ALA A 140 -10.84 -8.57 -2.16
C ALA A 140 -10.00 -9.63 -1.45
N THR A 141 -10.63 -10.58 -0.75
CA THR A 141 -9.95 -11.55 0.12
C THR A 141 -9.72 -12.90 -0.56
N GLY A 142 -10.42 -13.18 -1.66
CA GLY A 142 -10.44 -14.51 -2.28
C GLY A 142 -11.30 -15.53 -1.52
N ALA A 143 -12.10 -15.10 -0.56
CA ALA A 143 -13.03 -15.97 0.15
C ALA A 143 -14.08 -16.54 -0.81
N LYS A 144 -14.55 -17.75 -0.55
CA LYS A 144 -15.51 -18.44 -1.42
C LYS A 144 -16.92 -17.82 -1.36
N PHE A 145 -17.29 -17.23 -0.22
CA PHE A 145 -18.64 -16.68 0.02
C PHE A 145 -18.60 -15.57 1.09
N PRO A 146 -19.64 -14.70 1.12
CA PRO A 146 -19.84 -13.77 2.23
C PRO A 146 -20.07 -14.52 3.56
N ALA A 147 -19.41 -14.05 4.62
CA ALA A 147 -19.46 -14.65 5.94
C ALA A 147 -19.51 -13.58 7.04
N VAL A 148 -20.19 -13.91 8.13
CA VAL A 148 -20.11 -13.12 9.37
C VAL A 148 -18.81 -13.46 10.06
N LEU A 149 -17.89 -12.50 10.14
CA LEU A 149 -16.60 -12.64 10.83
C LEU A 149 -16.73 -12.16 12.27
N GLY A 150 -15.86 -12.70 13.12
CA GLY A 150 -15.78 -12.32 14.51
C GLY A 150 -16.33 -13.39 15.44
N LYS A 151 -16.09 -13.18 16.74
CA LYS A 151 -16.58 -14.03 17.82
C LYS A 151 -17.12 -13.16 18.95
N ILE A 152 -18.32 -13.45 19.39
CA ILE A 152 -18.92 -12.86 20.59
C ILE A 152 -18.59 -13.80 21.76
N SER A 153 -17.94 -13.28 22.78
CA SER A 153 -17.64 -14.01 24.03
C SER A 153 -18.41 -13.36 25.17
N PHE A 154 -19.10 -14.19 25.97
CA PHE A 154 -19.85 -13.78 27.16
C PHE A 154 -19.08 -14.24 28.40
#